data_40a78ebaa2c20f7ac3998413c9b4dacc
#
_entry.id   40a78ebaa2c20f7ac3998413c9b4dacc
#
_cell.length_a   1.000
_cell.length_b   1.000
_cell.length_c   1.000
_cell.angle_alpha   90.00
_cell.angle_beta   90.00
_cell.angle_gamma   90.00
#
_symmetry.space_group_name_H-M   'P 1'
#
loop_
_entity.id
_entity.type
_entity.pdbx_description
1 polymer ?
#
loop_
_entity_poly.entity_id
_entity_poly.type
_entity_poly.pdbx_seq_one_letter_code
_entity_poly.pdbx_strand_id
1 'polypeptide(L)'
;MFKPTLLLAGAFALVALPALSQKDIDLPALGSPADLSLSPAQEAKLGADVVSEMYQYDYIVDDLEITEYLSTIGWKLAAADAVNPNPPHFNFYLIADNRINAFALPGGYIGFNAGTIVAADNESELAGVLAHEESHVTQRHIARAQGDTQAADIATWIGVLAAIIAGSGNPNVILGALSLGQGINYQRQVSYTRGNEMEADRFGIRKMAAAGYDPMGMASFFGKLAAQTRLYGNRLPEILLTHPADTTRIAEATERAAQYGPR
;
A
#
# COMPACT_ATOMS: atom_id res chain seq x y z
N MET A 1 73.48 46.08 10.84
CA MET A 1 73.86 44.67 10.86
C MET A 1 72.60 43.84 11.13
N PHE A 2 71.85 43.48 10.08
CA PHE A 2 70.64 42.69 10.18
C PHE A 2 70.93 41.24 9.77
N LYS A 3 70.57 40.29 10.65
CA LYS A 3 70.69 38.85 10.35
C LYS A 3 69.33 38.36 9.71
N PRO A 4 69.32 37.62 8.65
CA PRO A 4 68.09 37.02 8.13
C PRO A 4 67.79 35.73 8.87
N THR A 5 66.53 35.63 9.32
CA THR A 5 65.98 34.45 9.94
C THR A 5 65.43 33.57 8.83
N LEU A 6 65.92 32.33 8.72
CA LEU A 6 65.51 31.33 7.75
C LEU A 6 64.22 30.64 8.26
N LEU A 7 63.11 30.80 7.54
CA LEU A 7 61.88 30.12 7.82
C LEU A 7 61.89 28.74 7.05
N LEU A 8 61.92 27.67 7.82
CA LEU A 8 61.84 26.30 7.27
C LEU A 8 60.36 25.94 7.09
N ALA A 9 59.89 25.85 5.85
CA ALA A 9 58.56 25.38 5.53
C ALA A 9 58.54 23.83 5.49
N GLY A 10 57.92 23.23 6.50
CA GLY A 10 57.68 21.78 6.55
C GLY A 10 56.53 21.40 5.66
N ALA A 11 56.77 20.64 4.60
CA ALA A 11 55.74 20.03 3.79
C ALA A 11 55.16 18.78 4.49
N PHE A 12 53.91 18.87 4.92
CA PHE A 12 53.15 17.70 5.39
C PHE A 12 52.64 16.94 4.19
N ALA A 13 53.20 15.77 3.91
CA ALA A 13 52.69 14.83 2.93
C ALA A 13 51.46 14.09 3.52
N LEU A 14 50.26 14.40 3.03
CA LEU A 14 49.06 13.65 3.35
C LEU A 14 49.12 12.28 2.64
N VAL A 15 49.41 11.22 3.39
CA VAL A 15 49.30 9.84 2.88
C VAL A 15 47.84 9.48 2.90
N ALA A 16 47.21 9.38 1.71
CA ALA A 16 45.88 8.85 1.56
C ALA A 16 45.92 7.33 1.81
N LEU A 17 45.37 6.91 2.93
CA LEU A 17 45.10 5.49 3.20
C LEU A 17 43.99 4.99 2.27
N PRO A 18 44.13 3.81 1.60
CA PRO A 18 43.07 3.23 0.80
C PRO A 18 41.88 2.93 1.73
N ALA A 19 40.69 3.43 1.38
CA ALA A 19 39.47 3.06 2.03
C ALA A 19 39.29 1.54 1.85
N LEU A 20 39.40 0.79 2.94
CA LEU A 20 39.01 -0.61 2.94
C LEU A 20 37.51 -0.67 2.64
N SER A 21 37.17 -1.21 1.48
CA SER A 21 35.80 -1.57 1.14
C SER A 21 35.30 -2.49 2.25
N GLN A 22 34.40 -1.98 3.08
CA GLN A 22 33.67 -2.79 4.03
C GLN A 22 32.83 -3.77 3.20
N LYS A 23 33.19 -5.05 3.21
CA LYS A 23 32.30 -6.11 2.72
C LYS A 23 31.02 -5.98 3.54
N ASP A 24 29.91 -5.71 2.86
CA ASP A 24 28.60 -5.81 3.47
C ASP A 24 28.49 -7.19 4.08
N ILE A 25 28.50 -7.27 5.39
CA ILE A 25 28.19 -8.50 6.12
C ILE A 25 26.69 -8.65 5.95
N ASP A 26 26.30 -9.58 5.11
CA ASP A 26 24.89 -9.98 4.94
C ASP A 26 24.44 -10.64 6.26
N LEU A 27 23.98 -9.79 7.17
CA LEU A 27 23.44 -10.26 8.45
C LEU A 27 22.14 -11.01 8.14
N PRO A 28 21.95 -12.22 8.71
CA PRO A 28 20.67 -12.91 8.54
C PRO A 28 19.55 -11.98 9.00
N ALA A 29 18.53 -11.85 8.17
CA ALA A 29 17.35 -11.05 8.51
C ALA A 29 16.77 -11.60 9.81
N LEU A 30 16.82 -10.79 10.89
CA LEU A 30 16.32 -11.19 12.22
C LEU A 30 14.79 -11.34 12.27
N GLY A 31 14.12 -11.23 11.11
CA GLY A 31 12.67 -11.18 11.01
C GLY A 31 12.11 -9.80 11.40
N SER A 32 10.88 -9.56 11.05
CA SER A 32 10.12 -8.38 11.47
C SER A 32 9.32 -8.72 12.73
N PRO A 33 9.06 -7.78 13.65
CA PRO A 33 8.06 -7.98 14.71
C PRO A 33 6.71 -8.47 14.18
N ALA A 34 6.35 -8.08 12.95
CA ALA A 34 5.16 -8.58 12.26
C ALA A 34 5.20 -10.08 11.95
N ASP A 35 6.38 -10.70 11.86
CA ASP A 35 6.53 -12.16 11.64
C ASP A 35 6.12 -12.98 12.87
N LEU A 36 6.10 -12.36 14.05
CA LEU A 36 5.64 -12.98 15.27
C LEU A 36 4.11 -13.09 15.31
N SER A 37 3.41 -12.17 14.64
CA SER A 37 1.94 -12.15 14.57
C SER A 37 1.42 -12.94 13.38
N LEU A 38 2.03 -12.78 12.21
CA LEU A 38 1.62 -13.45 10.97
C LEU A 38 2.84 -13.63 10.07
N SER A 39 3.28 -14.87 9.86
CA SER A 39 4.40 -15.14 8.95
C SER A 39 4.01 -14.90 7.49
N PRO A 40 4.96 -14.61 6.59
CA PRO A 40 4.67 -14.43 5.15
C PRO A 40 3.94 -15.62 4.52
N ALA A 41 4.24 -16.85 4.95
CA ALA A 41 3.54 -18.04 4.46
C ALA A 41 2.08 -18.10 4.93
N GLN A 42 1.80 -17.64 6.15
CA GLN A 42 0.43 -17.54 6.66
C GLN A 42 -0.33 -16.41 5.95
N GLU A 43 0.31 -15.28 5.68
CA GLU A 43 -0.28 -14.21 4.87
C GLU A 43 -0.66 -14.72 3.48
N ALA A 44 0.25 -15.42 2.79
CA ALA A 44 -0.01 -15.96 1.46
C ALA A 44 -1.16 -16.96 1.46
N LYS A 45 -1.20 -17.85 2.47
CA LYS A 45 -2.29 -18.82 2.60
C LYS A 45 -3.63 -18.12 2.85
N LEU A 46 -3.66 -17.15 3.74
CA LEU A 46 -4.85 -16.40 4.08
C LEU A 46 -5.44 -15.67 2.86
N GLY A 47 -4.59 -14.96 2.10
CA GLY A 47 -5.01 -14.29 0.89
C GLY A 47 -5.52 -15.27 -0.17
N ALA A 48 -4.84 -16.42 -0.35
CA ALA A 48 -5.28 -17.45 -1.28
C ALA A 48 -6.65 -18.05 -0.91
N ASP A 49 -6.89 -18.29 0.38
CA ASP A 49 -8.17 -18.81 0.86
C ASP A 49 -9.30 -17.82 0.54
N VAL A 50 -9.10 -16.51 0.78
CA VAL A 50 -10.08 -15.46 0.45
C VAL A 50 -10.33 -15.38 -1.06
N VAL A 51 -9.28 -15.40 -1.88
CA VAL A 51 -9.41 -15.37 -3.35
C VAL A 51 -10.16 -16.60 -3.86
N SER A 52 -9.92 -17.78 -3.26
CA SER A 52 -10.67 -19.00 -3.61
C SER A 52 -12.17 -18.85 -3.35
N GLU A 53 -12.54 -18.23 -2.22
CA GLU A 53 -13.95 -17.94 -1.93
C GLU A 53 -14.53 -16.91 -2.92
N MET A 54 -13.75 -15.89 -3.30
CA MET A 54 -14.19 -14.89 -4.28
C MET A 54 -14.49 -15.53 -5.65
N TYR A 55 -13.69 -16.49 -6.09
CA TYR A 55 -13.98 -17.28 -7.30
C TYR A 55 -15.24 -18.12 -7.14
N GLN A 56 -15.42 -18.76 -5.97
CA GLN A 56 -16.58 -19.59 -5.69
C GLN A 56 -17.90 -18.82 -5.74
N TYR A 57 -17.88 -17.52 -5.42
CA TYR A 57 -19.05 -16.65 -5.39
C TYR A 57 -19.14 -15.70 -6.60
N ASP A 58 -18.37 -15.96 -7.66
CA ASP A 58 -18.38 -15.18 -8.91
C ASP A 58 -18.10 -13.67 -8.72
N TYR A 59 -17.29 -13.31 -7.71
CA TYR A 59 -16.88 -11.92 -7.52
C TYR A 59 -15.76 -11.47 -8.44
N ILE A 60 -14.94 -12.41 -8.92
CA ILE A 60 -13.82 -12.12 -9.83
C ILE A 60 -14.31 -12.22 -11.27
N VAL A 61 -14.01 -11.18 -12.06
CA VAL A 61 -14.26 -11.17 -13.50
C VAL A 61 -13.06 -11.79 -14.20
N ASP A 62 -13.30 -12.85 -14.95
CA ASP A 62 -12.29 -13.48 -15.79
C ASP A 62 -12.16 -12.71 -17.12
N ASP A 63 -11.60 -11.51 -17.06
CA ASP A 63 -11.25 -10.67 -18.20
C ASP A 63 -9.72 -10.59 -18.29
N LEU A 64 -9.17 -11.33 -19.25
CA LEU A 64 -7.72 -11.43 -19.41
C LEU A 64 -7.08 -10.08 -19.77
N GLU A 65 -7.73 -9.27 -20.62
CA GLU A 65 -7.19 -7.99 -21.07
C GLU A 65 -7.05 -6.99 -19.92
N ILE A 66 -8.10 -6.85 -19.12
CA ILE A 66 -8.09 -5.94 -17.98
C ILE A 66 -7.15 -6.47 -16.88
N THR A 67 -7.14 -7.78 -16.63
CA THR A 67 -6.26 -8.39 -15.64
C THR A 67 -4.79 -8.23 -16.01
N GLU A 68 -4.43 -8.43 -17.29
CA GLU A 68 -3.06 -8.15 -17.80
C GLU A 68 -2.70 -6.67 -17.69
N TYR A 69 -3.65 -5.79 -18.00
CA TYR A 69 -3.42 -4.36 -17.88
C TYR A 69 -3.12 -3.94 -16.44
N LEU A 70 -3.94 -4.35 -15.46
CA LEU A 70 -3.71 -4.10 -14.03
C LEU A 70 -2.38 -4.71 -13.57
N SER A 71 -2.09 -5.94 -14.00
CA SER A 71 -0.84 -6.64 -13.68
C SER A 71 0.37 -5.92 -14.25
N THR A 72 0.27 -5.37 -15.45
CA THR A 72 1.35 -4.61 -16.08
C THR A 72 1.67 -3.34 -15.28
N ILE A 73 0.66 -2.59 -14.87
CA ILE A 73 0.84 -1.40 -14.03
C ILE A 73 1.45 -1.81 -12.68
N GLY A 74 0.86 -2.81 -12.03
CA GLY A 74 1.28 -3.24 -10.70
C GLY A 74 2.71 -3.78 -10.71
N TRP A 75 3.07 -4.67 -11.61
CA TRP A 75 4.44 -5.18 -11.68
C TRP A 75 5.46 -4.11 -12.04
N LYS A 76 5.10 -3.12 -12.85
CA LYS A 76 5.94 -1.96 -13.13
C LYS A 76 6.18 -1.11 -11.87
N LEU A 77 5.15 -0.94 -11.04
CA LEU A 77 5.25 -0.27 -9.74
C LEU A 77 6.12 -1.07 -8.76
N ALA A 78 5.85 -2.36 -8.62
CA ALA A 78 6.61 -3.24 -7.73
C ALA A 78 8.11 -3.31 -8.09
N ALA A 79 8.43 -3.39 -9.38
CA ALA A 79 9.82 -3.40 -9.86
C ALA A 79 10.57 -2.07 -9.62
N ALA A 80 9.84 -0.97 -9.49
CA ALA A 80 10.41 0.35 -9.21
C ALA A 80 10.60 0.63 -7.70
N ASP A 81 10.18 -0.29 -6.82
CA ASP A 81 10.28 -0.11 -5.37
C ASP A 81 11.71 -0.38 -4.86
N ALA A 82 12.54 0.67 -4.84
CA ALA A 82 13.92 0.58 -4.36
C ALA A 82 14.06 0.23 -2.87
N VAL A 83 12.98 0.32 -2.08
CA VAL A 83 12.99 0.00 -0.64
C VAL A 83 12.71 -1.48 -0.41
N ASN A 84 11.94 -2.09 -1.30
CA ASN A 84 11.65 -3.52 -1.27
C ASN A 84 12.13 -4.18 -2.57
N PRO A 85 13.44 -4.43 -2.72
CA PRO A 85 14.00 -4.98 -3.95
C PRO A 85 13.53 -6.42 -4.24
N ASN A 86 12.96 -7.09 -3.24
CA ASN A 86 12.33 -8.39 -3.35
C ASN A 86 10.85 -8.28 -2.88
N PRO A 87 9.96 -7.65 -3.67
CA PRO A 87 8.57 -7.53 -3.30
C PRO A 87 7.91 -8.92 -3.20
N PRO A 88 6.83 -9.05 -2.44
CA PRO A 88 6.02 -10.26 -2.48
C PRO A 88 5.50 -10.48 -3.90
N HIS A 89 5.10 -11.71 -4.20
CA HIS A 89 4.46 -12.00 -5.49
C HIS A 89 3.05 -11.37 -5.49
N PHE A 90 2.86 -10.35 -6.31
CA PHE A 90 1.56 -9.70 -6.47
C PHE A 90 0.68 -10.44 -7.47
N ASN A 91 -0.62 -10.54 -7.13
CA ASN A 91 -1.67 -11.04 -8.00
C ASN A 91 -2.79 -10.00 -8.04
N PHE A 92 -3.23 -9.63 -9.24
CA PHE A 92 -4.23 -8.58 -9.44
C PHE A 92 -5.51 -9.18 -9.98
N TYR A 93 -6.65 -8.74 -9.43
CA TYR A 93 -7.97 -9.27 -9.76
C TYR A 93 -8.95 -8.14 -10.07
N LEU A 94 -9.70 -8.31 -11.16
CA LEU A 94 -10.85 -7.46 -11.45
C LEU A 94 -12.07 -7.98 -10.70
N ILE A 95 -12.71 -7.10 -9.94
CA ILE A 95 -13.89 -7.42 -9.15
C ILE A 95 -15.15 -6.91 -9.87
N ALA A 96 -16.18 -7.76 -9.96
CA ALA A 96 -17.47 -7.49 -10.59
C ALA A 96 -18.31 -6.50 -9.76
N ASP A 97 -17.79 -5.30 -9.49
CA ASP A 97 -18.46 -4.29 -8.67
C ASP A 97 -18.27 -2.90 -9.27
N ASN A 98 -19.40 -2.18 -9.41
CA ASN A 98 -19.42 -0.82 -9.94
C ASN A 98 -19.12 0.25 -8.86
N ARG A 99 -18.97 -0.13 -7.61
CA ARG A 99 -18.54 0.79 -6.55
C ARG A 99 -17.05 1.08 -6.67
N ILE A 100 -16.67 2.29 -6.30
CA ILE A 100 -15.27 2.68 -6.29
C ILE A 100 -14.61 2.07 -5.06
N ASN A 101 -13.80 1.04 -5.26
CA ASN A 101 -13.03 0.36 -4.23
C ASN A 101 -11.82 -0.38 -4.83
N ALA A 102 -10.77 -0.49 -4.03
CA ALA A 102 -9.66 -1.39 -4.22
C ALA A 102 -9.23 -1.87 -2.84
N PHE A 103 -8.60 -3.02 -2.76
CA PHE A 103 -8.16 -3.58 -1.49
C PHE A 103 -6.96 -4.49 -1.66
N ALA A 104 -6.10 -4.50 -0.65
CA ALA A 104 -5.00 -5.44 -0.54
C ALA A 104 -5.32 -6.52 0.50
N LEU A 105 -5.15 -7.79 0.11
CA LEU A 105 -5.19 -8.92 1.01
C LEU A 105 -3.78 -9.32 1.44
N PRO A 106 -3.61 -10.01 2.56
CA PRO A 106 -2.32 -10.57 2.96
C PRO A 106 -1.71 -11.42 1.84
N GLY A 107 -0.38 -11.41 1.73
CA GLY A 107 0.33 -12.25 0.76
C GLY A 107 0.41 -11.70 -0.66
N GLY A 108 -0.06 -10.45 -0.90
CA GLY A 108 0.13 -9.78 -2.20
C GLY A 108 -1.03 -9.94 -3.18
N TYR A 109 -2.21 -10.28 -2.71
CA TYR A 109 -3.41 -10.35 -3.54
C TYR A 109 -4.13 -8.99 -3.51
N ILE A 110 -4.35 -8.38 -4.69
CA ILE A 110 -4.95 -7.05 -4.82
C ILE A 110 -6.21 -7.15 -5.67
N GLY A 111 -7.35 -6.77 -5.10
CA GLY A 111 -8.63 -6.66 -5.80
C GLY A 111 -8.88 -5.22 -6.24
N PHE A 112 -9.39 -5.07 -7.46
CA PHE A 112 -9.68 -3.78 -8.06
C PHE A 112 -11.08 -3.78 -8.64
N ASN A 113 -11.98 -3.01 -8.06
CA ASN A 113 -13.36 -2.96 -8.53
C ASN A 113 -13.44 -2.30 -9.91
N ALA A 114 -14.30 -2.80 -10.78
CA ALA A 114 -14.55 -2.22 -12.11
C ALA A 114 -14.92 -0.72 -12.01
N GLY A 115 -15.69 -0.34 -10.98
CA GLY A 115 -16.03 1.06 -10.72
C GLY A 115 -14.84 1.98 -10.48
N THR A 116 -13.73 1.47 -9.95
CA THR A 116 -12.50 2.24 -9.73
C THR A 116 -11.79 2.55 -11.05
N ILE A 117 -11.78 1.57 -11.97
CA ILE A 117 -11.22 1.77 -13.31
C ILE A 117 -12.01 2.85 -14.06
N VAL A 118 -13.34 2.77 -14.00
CA VAL A 118 -14.22 3.75 -14.66
C VAL A 118 -14.11 5.15 -14.04
N ALA A 119 -13.82 5.25 -12.75
CA ALA A 119 -13.70 6.52 -12.04
C ALA A 119 -12.35 7.22 -12.27
N ALA A 120 -11.33 6.50 -12.71
CA ALA A 120 -10.02 7.08 -13.00
C ALA A 120 -10.05 7.86 -14.32
N ASP A 121 -9.52 9.08 -14.33
CA ASP A 121 -9.46 9.93 -15.52
C ASP A 121 -8.26 9.59 -16.42
N ASN A 122 -7.25 8.92 -15.87
CA ASN A 122 -6.03 8.52 -16.58
C ASN A 122 -5.30 7.37 -15.85
N GLU A 123 -4.30 6.81 -16.53
CA GLU A 123 -3.52 5.67 -16.01
C GLU A 123 -2.73 6.01 -14.74
N SER A 124 -2.28 7.25 -14.56
CA SER A 124 -1.57 7.64 -13.34
C SER A 124 -2.48 7.65 -12.11
N GLU A 125 -3.78 7.93 -12.26
CA GLU A 125 -4.74 7.79 -11.17
C GLU A 125 -4.93 6.32 -10.77
N LEU A 126 -5.06 5.41 -11.76
CA LEU A 126 -5.09 3.96 -11.50
C LEU A 126 -3.80 3.47 -10.84
N ALA A 127 -2.66 3.87 -11.37
CA ALA A 127 -1.35 3.55 -10.81
C ALA A 127 -1.21 4.08 -9.37
N GLY A 128 -1.83 5.22 -9.07
CA GLY A 128 -1.86 5.79 -7.72
C GLY A 128 -2.58 4.88 -6.72
N VAL A 129 -3.76 4.38 -7.10
CA VAL A 129 -4.51 3.45 -6.25
C VAL A 129 -3.75 2.12 -6.10
N LEU A 130 -3.24 1.54 -7.19
CA LEU A 130 -2.43 0.31 -7.14
C LEU A 130 -1.18 0.48 -6.27
N ALA A 131 -0.45 1.58 -6.42
CA ALA A 131 0.75 1.86 -5.63
C ALA A 131 0.43 2.00 -4.13
N HIS A 132 -0.73 2.54 -3.79
CA HIS A 132 -1.23 2.63 -2.43
C HIS A 132 -1.50 1.24 -1.86
N GLU A 133 -2.26 0.39 -2.57
CA GLU A 133 -2.57 -0.97 -2.15
C GLU A 133 -1.32 -1.85 -2.01
N GLU A 134 -0.41 -1.79 -3.00
CA GLU A 134 0.87 -2.48 -2.90
C GLU A 134 1.70 -2.03 -1.70
N SER A 135 1.59 -0.75 -1.32
CA SER A 135 2.32 -0.23 -0.16
C SER A 135 1.75 -0.78 1.15
N HIS A 136 0.43 -1.02 1.24
CA HIS A 136 -0.15 -1.73 2.37
C HIS A 136 0.42 -3.15 2.52
N VAL A 137 0.62 -3.85 1.41
CA VAL A 137 1.24 -5.20 1.42
C VAL A 137 2.71 -5.12 1.80
N THR A 138 3.51 -4.28 1.12
CA THR A 138 4.96 -4.22 1.34
C THR A 138 5.33 -3.71 2.73
N GLN A 139 4.51 -2.83 3.31
CA GLN A 139 4.66 -2.36 4.70
C GLN A 139 3.99 -3.30 5.71
N ARG A 140 3.34 -4.37 5.24
CA ARG A 140 2.71 -5.41 6.05
C ARG A 140 1.72 -4.82 7.09
N HIS A 141 0.92 -3.85 6.67
CA HIS A 141 0.03 -3.12 7.58
C HIS A 141 -0.97 -4.04 8.29
N ILE A 142 -1.46 -5.08 7.61
CA ILE A 142 -2.37 -6.09 8.21
C ILE A 142 -1.65 -6.88 9.31
N ALA A 143 -0.46 -7.41 9.03
CA ALA A 143 0.31 -8.17 10.03
C ALA A 143 0.73 -7.31 11.22
N ARG A 144 1.08 -6.04 10.97
CA ARG A 144 1.44 -5.07 12.03
C ARG A 144 0.25 -4.69 12.91
N ALA A 145 -0.96 -4.62 12.34
CA ALA A 145 -2.17 -4.33 13.10
C ALA A 145 -2.57 -5.49 14.05
N GLN A 146 -2.13 -6.72 13.76
CA GLN A 146 -2.41 -7.89 14.59
C GLN A 146 -1.46 -8.06 15.77
N GLY A 147 -0.36 -7.31 15.83
CA GLY A 147 0.64 -7.44 16.92
C GLY A 147 0.11 -7.27 18.34
N ASP A 148 -1.08 -6.71 18.52
CA ASP A 148 -1.71 -6.44 19.81
C ASP A 148 -2.87 -7.41 20.14
N THR A 149 -3.22 -8.36 19.26
CA THR A 149 -4.37 -9.26 19.44
C THR A 149 -4.06 -10.70 19.02
N GLN A 150 -4.60 -11.68 19.77
CA GLN A 150 -4.28 -13.10 19.59
C GLN A 150 -4.94 -13.74 18.35
N ALA A 151 -4.44 -14.87 17.92
CA ALA A 151 -4.80 -15.65 16.71
C ALA A 151 -6.32 -15.92 16.47
N ALA A 152 -7.19 -15.65 17.45
CA ALA A 152 -8.65 -15.69 17.26
C ALA A 152 -9.15 -14.65 16.21
N ASP A 153 -8.34 -13.65 15.91
CA ASP A 153 -8.74 -12.54 15.05
C ASP A 153 -8.52 -12.80 13.55
N ILE A 154 -7.72 -13.81 13.15
CA ILE A 154 -7.48 -14.12 11.73
C ILE A 154 -8.79 -14.55 11.04
N ALA A 155 -9.58 -15.42 11.67
CA ALA A 155 -10.87 -15.84 11.13
C ALA A 155 -11.88 -14.67 11.09
N THR A 156 -11.79 -13.76 12.06
CA THR A 156 -12.60 -12.53 12.10
C THR A 156 -12.19 -11.59 10.96
N TRP A 157 -10.88 -11.45 10.69
CA TRP A 157 -10.37 -10.66 9.56
C TRP A 157 -10.79 -11.24 8.22
N ILE A 158 -10.75 -12.57 8.04
CA ILE A 158 -11.26 -13.24 6.82
C ILE A 158 -12.75 -12.91 6.64
N GLY A 159 -13.55 -13.04 7.69
CA GLY A 159 -14.97 -12.74 7.64
C GLY A 159 -15.27 -11.26 7.33
N VAL A 160 -14.44 -10.36 7.82
CA VAL A 160 -14.52 -8.91 7.57
C VAL A 160 -14.15 -8.59 6.14
N LEU A 161 -13.03 -9.09 5.65
CA LEU A 161 -12.59 -8.92 4.26
C LEU A 161 -13.61 -9.54 3.30
N ALA A 162 -14.11 -10.73 3.58
CA ALA A 162 -15.16 -11.37 2.80
C ALA A 162 -16.44 -10.52 2.80
N ALA A 163 -16.83 -9.91 3.91
CA ALA A 163 -18.00 -9.03 3.99
C ALA A 163 -17.81 -7.72 3.22
N ILE A 164 -16.61 -7.16 3.20
CA ILE A 164 -16.25 -5.98 2.40
C ILE A 164 -16.31 -6.32 0.92
N ILE A 165 -15.70 -7.42 0.52
CA ILE A 165 -15.64 -7.91 -0.86
C ILE A 165 -17.03 -8.29 -1.37
N ALA A 166 -17.85 -8.96 -0.55
CA ALA A 166 -19.23 -9.34 -0.89
C ALA A 166 -20.13 -8.16 -1.17
N GLY A 167 -19.62 -6.92 -0.94
CA GLY A 167 -20.38 -5.72 -1.28
C GLY A 167 -21.73 -5.66 -0.65
N SER A 168 -21.94 -6.47 0.38
CA SER A 168 -23.18 -6.45 1.10
C SER A 168 -23.21 -5.17 1.93
N GLY A 169 -23.59 -4.06 1.32
CA GLY A 169 -24.14 -2.92 2.05
C GLY A 169 -25.34 -3.34 2.88
N ASN A 170 -25.53 -4.65 3.04
CA ASN A 170 -26.50 -5.25 3.92
C ASN A 170 -25.88 -5.31 5.33
N PRO A 171 -26.30 -4.41 6.25
CA PRO A 171 -25.79 -4.39 7.61
C PRO A 171 -25.92 -5.74 8.33
N ASN A 172 -26.83 -6.61 7.88
CA ASN A 172 -27.09 -7.91 8.52
C ASN A 172 -26.04 -8.97 8.15
N VAL A 173 -25.39 -8.88 6.99
CA VAL A 173 -24.26 -9.78 6.63
C VAL A 173 -23.00 -9.34 7.39
N ILE A 174 -22.78 -8.05 7.48
CA ILE A 174 -21.72 -7.45 8.30
C ILE A 174 -21.97 -7.80 9.79
N LEU A 175 -23.19 -7.63 10.29
CA LEU A 175 -23.59 -8.03 11.64
C LEU A 175 -23.49 -9.54 11.86
N GLY A 176 -23.76 -10.38 10.86
CA GLY A 176 -23.59 -11.84 10.91
C GLY A 176 -22.13 -12.24 11.07
N ALA A 177 -21.23 -11.66 10.30
CA ALA A 177 -19.78 -11.83 10.45
C ALA A 177 -19.26 -11.27 11.79
N LEU A 178 -19.87 -10.20 12.28
CA LEU A 178 -19.54 -9.53 13.56
C LEU A 178 -20.14 -10.24 14.79
N SER A 179 -21.26 -10.95 14.66
CA SER A 179 -21.89 -11.67 15.78
C SER A 179 -21.08 -12.88 16.23
N LEU A 180 -20.11 -13.33 15.44
CA LEU A 180 -19.15 -14.39 15.78
C LEU A 180 -17.96 -13.86 16.60
N GLY A 181 -17.76 -12.55 16.74
CA GLY A 181 -16.69 -11.96 17.54
C GLY A 181 -16.89 -10.46 17.79
N GLN A 182 -17.46 -10.10 18.92
CA GLN A 182 -17.43 -8.78 19.59
C GLN A 182 -17.49 -7.52 18.69
N GLY A 183 -18.70 -7.08 18.39
CA GLY A 183 -19.09 -6.04 17.44
C GLY A 183 -18.76 -4.57 17.76
N ILE A 184 -17.79 -4.22 18.60
CA ILE A 184 -17.57 -2.81 19.00
C ILE A 184 -16.25 -2.23 18.42
N ASN A 185 -15.33 -3.06 17.95
CA ASN A 185 -14.06 -2.60 17.41
C ASN A 185 -13.97 -2.62 15.87
N TYR A 186 -15.04 -3.02 15.17
CA TYR A 186 -15.03 -3.24 13.72
C TYR A 186 -14.60 -2.00 12.93
N GLN A 187 -15.21 -0.86 13.18
CA GLN A 187 -14.90 0.37 12.44
C GLN A 187 -13.50 0.93 12.76
N ARG A 188 -12.92 0.53 13.90
CA ARG A 188 -11.52 0.83 14.25
C ARG A 188 -10.53 -0.20 13.72
N GLN A 189 -10.98 -1.42 13.47
CA GLN A 189 -10.14 -2.55 13.08
C GLN A 189 -9.97 -2.67 11.55
N VAL A 190 -10.96 -2.23 10.78
CA VAL A 190 -10.93 -2.27 9.30
C VAL A 190 -10.33 -0.99 8.69
N SER A 191 -10.46 0.15 9.37
CA SER A 191 -9.76 1.35 8.94
C SER A 191 -8.30 1.26 9.37
N TYR A 192 -7.40 1.18 8.41
CA TYR A 192 -5.97 1.39 8.67
C TYR A 192 -5.79 2.65 9.51
N THR A 193 -4.85 2.61 10.44
CA THR A 193 -4.58 3.83 11.21
C THR A 193 -4.18 4.95 10.25
N ARG A 194 -4.47 6.19 10.61
CA ARG A 194 -4.04 7.35 9.82
C ARG A 194 -2.53 7.31 9.50
N GLY A 195 -1.73 6.77 10.42
CA GLY A 195 -0.31 6.57 10.22
C GLY A 195 -0.01 5.59 9.08
N ASN A 196 -0.73 4.47 9.00
CA ASN A 196 -0.58 3.48 7.94
C ASN A 196 -0.97 4.06 6.59
N GLU A 197 -2.06 4.85 6.53
CA GLU A 197 -2.49 5.52 5.31
C GLU A 197 -1.45 6.51 4.78
N MET A 198 -0.93 7.36 5.66
CA MET A 198 0.13 8.32 5.31
C MET A 198 1.44 7.60 4.93
N GLU A 199 1.72 6.44 5.51
CA GLU A 199 2.85 5.60 5.15
C GLU A 199 2.63 5.01 3.75
N ALA A 200 1.46 4.45 3.46
CA ALA A 200 1.11 3.90 2.14
C ALA A 200 1.18 4.97 1.04
N ASP A 201 0.66 6.17 1.30
CA ASP A 201 0.76 7.30 0.35
C ASP A 201 2.21 7.68 0.06
N ARG A 202 3.06 7.76 1.09
CA ARG A 202 4.48 8.10 0.92
C ARG A 202 5.25 7.09 0.08
N PHE A 203 5.04 5.81 0.35
CA PHE A 203 5.68 4.75 -0.42
C PHE A 203 5.11 4.67 -1.83
N GLY A 204 3.79 4.78 -1.98
CA GLY A 204 3.11 4.76 -3.26
C GLY A 204 3.55 5.89 -4.19
N ILE A 205 3.56 7.13 -3.72
CA ILE A 205 3.99 8.31 -4.49
C ILE A 205 5.43 8.15 -4.98
N ARG A 206 6.34 7.67 -4.12
CA ARG A 206 7.72 7.41 -4.51
C ARG A 206 7.82 6.31 -5.57
N LYS A 207 7.06 5.23 -5.40
CA LYS A 207 6.99 4.11 -6.32
C LYS A 207 6.46 4.55 -7.69
N MET A 208 5.38 5.35 -7.72
CA MET A 208 4.85 5.95 -8.94
C MET A 208 5.90 6.77 -9.69
N ALA A 209 6.59 7.67 -8.98
CA ALA A 209 7.63 8.49 -9.56
C ALA A 209 8.77 7.64 -10.15
N ALA A 210 9.23 6.62 -9.46
CA ALA A 210 10.28 5.72 -9.94
C ALA A 210 9.83 4.88 -11.14
N ALA A 211 8.56 4.47 -11.17
CA ALA A 211 7.95 3.74 -12.29
C ALA A 211 7.62 4.62 -13.51
N GLY A 212 7.75 5.95 -13.39
CA GLY A 212 7.48 6.88 -14.50
C GLY A 212 6.01 7.28 -14.65
N TYR A 213 5.18 7.03 -13.66
CA TYR A 213 3.83 7.59 -13.56
C TYR A 213 3.87 8.99 -12.94
N ASP A 214 2.83 9.79 -13.22
CA ASP A 214 2.68 11.08 -12.54
C ASP A 214 2.25 10.86 -11.08
N PRO A 215 3.09 11.17 -10.09
CA PRO A 215 2.76 10.98 -8.68
C PRO A 215 1.54 11.80 -8.23
N MET A 216 1.21 12.87 -8.96
CA MET A 216 0.02 13.69 -8.69
C MET A 216 -1.28 12.89 -8.90
N GLY A 217 -1.26 11.82 -9.69
CA GLY A 217 -2.43 10.96 -9.94
C GLY A 217 -3.03 10.39 -8.66
N MET A 218 -2.23 10.01 -7.67
CA MET A 218 -2.75 9.55 -6.38
C MET A 218 -3.52 10.66 -5.65
N ALA A 219 -2.93 11.83 -5.52
CA ALA A 219 -3.56 12.97 -4.84
C ALA A 219 -4.81 13.46 -5.59
N SER A 220 -4.77 13.45 -6.94
CA SER A 220 -5.90 13.80 -7.80
C SER A 220 -7.07 12.84 -7.58
N PHE A 221 -6.84 11.54 -7.63
CA PHE A 221 -7.89 10.54 -7.44
C PHE A 221 -8.57 10.66 -6.07
N PHE A 222 -7.82 10.68 -4.98
CA PHE A 222 -8.38 10.83 -3.64
C PHE A 222 -9.05 12.19 -3.43
N GLY A 223 -8.49 13.26 -3.98
CA GLY A 223 -9.08 14.60 -3.95
C GLY A 223 -10.43 14.66 -4.66
N LYS A 224 -10.55 14.03 -5.83
CA LYS A 224 -11.79 13.88 -6.60
C LYS A 224 -12.86 13.13 -5.80
N LEU A 225 -12.51 12.01 -5.18
CA LEU A 225 -13.45 11.24 -4.37
C LEU A 225 -13.94 12.03 -3.14
N ALA A 226 -13.03 12.72 -2.46
CA ALA A 226 -13.39 13.56 -1.31
C ALA A 226 -14.29 14.74 -1.71
N ALA A 227 -14.07 15.33 -2.91
CA ALA A 227 -14.93 16.39 -3.44
C ALA A 227 -16.33 15.88 -3.81
N GLN A 228 -16.43 14.71 -4.43
CA GLN A 228 -17.72 14.08 -4.76
C GLN A 228 -18.55 13.82 -3.49
N THR A 229 -17.91 13.35 -2.43
CA THR A 229 -18.57 13.12 -1.14
C THR A 229 -19.22 14.38 -0.58
N ARG A 230 -18.55 15.54 -0.70
CA ARG A 230 -19.10 16.83 -0.23
C ARG A 230 -20.31 17.28 -1.03
N LEU A 231 -20.38 16.94 -2.32
CA LEU A 231 -21.45 17.34 -3.21
C LEU A 231 -22.70 16.45 -3.11
N TYR A 232 -22.52 15.15 -2.92
CA TYR A 232 -23.61 14.16 -3.00
C TYR A 232 -24.09 13.64 -1.65
N GLY A 233 -23.59 14.18 -0.52
CA GLY A 233 -24.06 13.83 0.82
C GLY A 233 -23.64 12.43 1.25
N ASN A 234 -24.45 11.74 2.04
CA ASN A 234 -24.13 10.56 2.86
C ASN A 234 -23.72 9.25 2.13
N ARG A 235 -23.41 9.28 0.83
CA ARG A 235 -22.90 8.10 0.11
C ARG A 235 -21.42 8.26 -0.14
N LEU A 236 -20.61 7.94 0.85
CA LEU A 236 -19.16 7.83 0.70
C LEU A 236 -18.83 6.70 -0.27
N PRO A 237 -17.93 6.92 -1.26
CA PRO A 237 -17.29 5.82 -1.97
C PRO A 237 -16.70 4.82 -0.97
N GLU A 238 -16.83 3.54 -1.26
CA GLU A 238 -16.45 2.47 -0.32
C GLU A 238 -14.96 2.55 0.05
N ILE A 239 -14.11 2.87 -0.90
CA ILE A 239 -12.69 3.08 -0.68
C ILE A 239 -12.39 4.13 0.40
N LEU A 240 -13.24 5.16 0.56
CA LEU A 240 -13.07 6.16 1.62
C LEU A 240 -13.54 5.67 3.01
N LEU A 241 -14.25 4.54 3.08
CA LEU A 241 -14.59 3.89 4.34
C LEU A 241 -13.42 3.08 4.90
N THR A 242 -12.65 2.45 4.01
CA THR A 242 -11.45 1.68 4.35
C THR A 242 -10.19 2.53 4.40
N HIS A 243 -10.10 3.54 3.52
CA HIS A 243 -8.98 4.47 3.37
C HIS A 243 -9.44 5.93 3.49
N PRO A 244 -9.71 6.44 4.69
CA PRO A 244 -10.21 7.80 4.87
C PRO A 244 -9.24 8.85 4.31
N ALA A 245 -9.68 9.59 3.29
CA ALA A 245 -8.92 10.68 2.67
C ALA A 245 -9.34 12.03 3.25
N ASP A 246 -8.79 12.41 4.39
CA ASP A 246 -8.99 13.74 4.94
C ASP A 246 -8.17 14.82 4.20
N THR A 247 -8.51 16.08 4.45
CA THR A 247 -7.86 17.22 3.79
C THR A 247 -6.35 17.29 4.06
N THR A 248 -5.90 16.84 5.22
CA THR A 248 -4.47 16.83 5.60
C THR A 248 -3.73 15.79 4.79
N ARG A 249 -4.29 14.58 4.67
CA ARG A 249 -3.72 13.49 3.88
C ARG A 249 -3.59 13.87 2.40
N ILE A 250 -4.65 14.46 1.82
CA ILE A 250 -4.64 14.92 0.43
C ILE A 250 -3.59 16.02 0.23
N ALA A 251 -3.50 16.99 1.16
CA ALA A 251 -2.51 18.06 1.09
C ALA A 251 -1.07 17.53 1.16
N GLU A 252 -0.79 16.58 2.07
CA GLU A 252 0.53 15.95 2.19
C GLU A 252 0.89 15.15 0.94
N ALA A 253 -0.04 14.38 0.39
CA ALA A 253 0.16 13.63 -0.85
C ALA A 253 0.47 14.59 -2.03
N THR A 254 -0.26 15.70 -2.13
CA THR A 254 -0.04 16.74 -3.13
C THR A 254 1.35 17.37 -2.99
N GLU A 255 1.75 17.75 -1.79
CA GLU A 255 3.06 18.35 -1.52
C GLU A 255 4.20 17.39 -1.87
N ARG A 256 4.06 16.11 -1.52
CA ARG A 256 5.05 15.08 -1.86
C ARG A 256 5.13 14.83 -3.36
N ALA A 257 3.99 14.71 -4.03
CA ALA A 257 3.96 14.50 -5.47
C ALA A 257 4.62 15.67 -6.23
N ALA A 258 4.38 16.91 -5.79
CA ALA A 258 4.96 18.11 -6.40
C ALA A 258 6.50 18.12 -6.35
N GLN A 259 7.15 17.40 -5.43
CA GLN A 259 8.62 17.32 -5.34
C GLN A 259 9.25 16.58 -6.54
N TYR A 260 8.47 15.77 -7.26
CA TYR A 260 8.95 15.02 -8.42
C TYR A 260 8.75 15.78 -9.74
N GLY A 261 8.04 16.91 -9.73
CA GLY A 261 7.71 17.67 -10.92
C GLY A 261 6.63 17.02 -11.81
N PRO A 262 6.13 17.73 -12.81
CA PRO A 262 5.13 17.20 -13.75
C PRO A 262 5.76 16.11 -14.64
N ARG A 263 4.97 15.09 -14.97
CA ARG A 263 5.35 13.98 -15.86
C ARG A 263 4.28 13.71 -16.90
#